data_a9a2cce2664f13dce9d7bb98f0cbbfb7
#
_entry.id   a9a2cce2664f13dce9d7bb98f0cbbfb7
#
_cell.length_a   1.000
_cell.length_b   1.000
_cell.length_c   1.000
_cell.angle_alpha   90.00
_cell.angle_beta   90.00
_cell.angle_gamma   90.00
#
_symmetry.space_group_name_H-M   'P 1'
#
loop_
_entity.id
_entity.type
_entity.pdbx_description
1 polymer ?
#
loop_
_entity_poly.entity_id
_entity_poly.type
_entity_poly.pdbx_seq_one_letter_code
_entity_poly.pdbx_strand_id
1 'polypeptide(L)'
;MYKFVRIKYKSIMVNGDDKNSVEISASGTIHERDGHTNIYFESKEKIVFEIDVENGCLDLRQGESKLHLEIKKKIENSYQTPYGMLGLITHLDVLELNEERLKIKYRLFQEEECISNIYMQIHWLPAS
;
A
#
# COMPACT_ATOMS: atom_id res chain seq x y z
N MET A 1 -10.14 -4.76 17.41
CA MET A 1 -9.28 -4.03 18.38
C MET A 1 -8.62 -2.85 17.70
N TYR A 2 -8.65 -1.68 18.36
CA TYR A 2 -7.99 -0.46 17.87
C TYR A 2 -6.73 -0.18 18.63
N LYS A 3 -5.68 0.19 17.90
CA LYS A 3 -4.44 0.67 18.51
C LYS A 3 -4.10 2.04 17.93
N PHE A 4 -3.74 2.97 18.80
CA PHE A 4 -3.18 4.25 18.38
C PHE A 4 -1.67 4.10 18.30
N VAL A 5 -1.09 4.45 17.17
CA VAL A 5 0.31 4.18 16.88
C VAL A 5 1.00 5.39 16.26
N ARG A 6 2.32 5.38 16.35
CA ARG A 6 3.16 6.28 15.59
C ARG A 6 3.69 5.48 14.41
N ILE A 7 3.46 6.01 13.23
CA ILE A 7 3.76 5.31 11.97
C ILE A 7 4.95 5.95 11.28
N LYS A 8 5.85 5.09 10.81
CA LYS A 8 6.89 5.46 9.87
C LYS A 8 6.63 4.72 8.58
N TYR A 9 6.38 5.46 7.54
CA TYR A 9 6.07 4.93 6.21
C TYR A 9 7.19 5.29 5.26
N LYS A 10 7.61 4.31 4.47
CA LYS A 10 8.60 4.51 3.42
C LYS A 10 8.13 3.84 2.14
N SER A 11 8.18 4.57 1.05
CA SER A 11 7.87 4.05 -0.28
C SER A 11 9.01 4.34 -1.22
N ILE A 12 9.40 3.34 -1.99
CA ILE A 12 10.41 3.48 -3.04
C ILE A 12 9.76 3.05 -4.34
N MET A 13 9.77 3.94 -5.33
CA MET A 13 9.24 3.67 -6.65
C MET A 13 10.38 3.74 -7.67
N VAL A 14 10.53 2.70 -8.46
CA VAL A 14 11.54 2.63 -9.52
C VAL A 14 10.84 2.55 -10.86
N ASN A 15 11.05 3.57 -11.70
CA ASN A 15 10.52 3.68 -13.05
C ASN A 15 11.69 3.73 -14.01
N GLY A 16 12.09 2.55 -14.56
CA GLY A 16 13.29 2.51 -15.40
C GLY A 16 14.54 2.94 -14.62
N ASP A 17 15.16 4.02 -15.05
CA ASP A 17 16.36 4.56 -14.39
C ASP A 17 16.02 5.55 -13.27
N ASP A 18 14.77 5.96 -13.17
CA ASP A 18 14.32 6.91 -12.14
C ASP A 18 13.95 6.19 -10.87
N LYS A 19 14.38 6.75 -9.74
CA LYS A 19 14.06 6.23 -8.42
C LYS A 19 13.56 7.37 -7.55
N ASN A 20 12.36 7.19 -7.02
CA ASN A 20 11.75 8.16 -6.11
C ASN A 20 11.48 7.50 -4.77
N SER A 21 11.73 8.20 -3.69
CA SER A 21 11.38 7.70 -2.36
C SER A 21 10.62 8.75 -1.58
N VAL A 22 9.70 8.26 -0.75
CA VAL A 22 8.88 9.09 0.13
C VAL A 22 8.97 8.52 1.53
N GLU A 23 9.17 9.38 2.51
CA GLU A 23 9.14 9.00 3.92
C GLU A 23 8.13 9.87 4.63
N ILE A 24 7.27 9.25 5.43
CA ILE A 24 6.23 9.93 6.20
C ILE A 24 6.28 9.43 7.63
N SER A 25 6.24 10.37 8.57
CA SER A 25 6.05 10.07 9.99
C SER A 25 4.72 10.67 10.40
N ALA A 26 3.84 9.87 10.95
CA ALA A 26 2.49 10.31 11.30
C ALA A 26 1.94 9.52 12.47
N SER A 27 0.92 10.06 13.12
CA SER A 27 0.10 9.31 14.04
C SER A 27 -0.98 8.60 13.25
N GLY A 28 -1.32 7.40 13.64
CA GLY A 28 -2.32 6.63 12.94
C GLY A 28 -2.99 5.62 13.83
N THR A 29 -3.79 4.77 13.21
CA THR A 29 -4.49 3.70 13.91
C THR A 29 -4.31 2.39 13.18
N ILE A 30 -4.31 1.31 13.96
CA ILE A 30 -4.37 -0.05 13.42
C ILE A 30 -5.59 -0.71 14.01
N HIS A 31 -6.43 -1.25 13.14
CA HIS A 31 -7.62 -1.98 13.54
C HIS A 31 -7.52 -3.41 13.03
N GLU A 32 -7.58 -4.35 13.94
CA GLU A 32 -7.55 -5.79 13.61
C GLU A 32 -8.89 -6.41 13.95
N ARG A 33 -9.48 -7.12 13.00
CA ARG A 33 -10.75 -7.81 13.18
C ARG A 33 -10.89 -8.95 12.18
N ASP A 34 -11.19 -10.15 12.70
CA ASP A 34 -11.51 -11.34 11.88
C ASP A 34 -10.49 -11.63 10.77
N GLY A 35 -9.20 -11.54 11.09
CA GLY A 35 -8.15 -11.79 10.11
C GLY A 35 -7.83 -10.64 9.18
N HIS A 36 -8.53 -9.53 9.33
CA HIS A 36 -8.29 -8.32 8.56
C HIS A 36 -7.55 -7.29 9.39
N THR A 37 -6.59 -6.63 8.79
CA THR A 37 -5.83 -5.55 9.43
C THR A 37 -5.96 -4.29 8.60
N ASN A 38 -6.45 -3.22 9.22
CA ASN A 38 -6.58 -1.93 8.58
C ASN A 38 -5.61 -0.95 9.22
N ILE A 39 -4.78 -0.32 8.40
CA ILE A 39 -3.81 0.68 8.85
C ILE A 39 -4.23 2.02 8.25
N TYR A 40 -4.42 3.01 9.10
CA TYR A 40 -4.83 4.35 8.68
C TYR A 40 -3.87 5.39 9.23
N PHE A 41 -3.46 6.30 8.38
CA PHE A 41 -2.75 7.51 8.78
C PHE A 41 -3.00 8.62 7.77
N GLU A 42 -2.72 9.84 8.16
CA GLU A 42 -2.96 11.01 7.34
C GLU A 42 -1.71 11.87 7.30
N SER A 43 -1.33 12.29 6.09
CA SER A 43 -0.29 13.26 5.86
C SER A 43 -0.91 14.36 4.99
N LYS A 44 -0.50 14.50 3.74
CA LYS A 44 -1.18 15.39 2.79
C LYS A 44 -2.51 14.79 2.34
N GLU A 45 -2.58 13.47 2.34
CA GLU A 45 -3.75 12.72 1.95
C GLU A 45 -4.02 11.63 3.00
N LYS A 46 -5.24 11.12 3.00
CA LYS A 46 -5.59 9.96 3.83
C LYS A 46 -5.04 8.73 3.16
N ILE A 47 -4.33 7.90 3.93
CA ILE A 47 -3.74 6.66 3.44
C ILE A 47 -4.30 5.52 4.27
N VAL A 48 -4.88 4.53 3.61
CA VAL A 48 -5.48 3.37 4.25
C VAL A 48 -5.00 2.10 3.58
N PHE A 49 -4.51 1.17 4.38
CA PHE A 49 -4.20 -0.19 3.93
C PHE A 49 -5.21 -1.13 4.56
N GLU A 50 -5.98 -1.82 3.72
CA GLU A 50 -6.92 -2.86 4.17
C GLU A 50 -6.34 -4.20 3.76
N ILE A 51 -5.86 -4.98 4.74
CA ILE A 51 -5.05 -6.16 4.51
C ILE A 51 -5.78 -7.43 4.92
N ASP A 52 -5.82 -8.40 4.02
CA ASP A 52 -6.33 -9.74 4.28
C ASP A 52 -5.20 -10.72 3.98
N VAL A 53 -4.38 -11.01 4.98
CA VAL A 53 -3.21 -11.88 4.83
C VAL A 53 -3.61 -13.29 4.49
N GLU A 54 -4.71 -13.79 5.07
CA GLU A 54 -5.17 -15.15 4.84
C GLU A 54 -5.48 -15.41 3.37
N ASN A 55 -6.09 -14.46 2.70
CA ASN A 55 -6.41 -14.56 1.27
C ASN A 55 -5.33 -13.94 0.38
N GLY A 56 -4.29 -13.37 0.97
CA GLY A 56 -3.18 -12.79 0.23
C GLY A 56 -3.55 -11.59 -0.60
N CYS A 57 -4.43 -10.72 -0.08
CA CYS A 57 -4.84 -9.54 -0.82
C CYS A 57 -4.85 -8.30 0.06
N LEU A 58 -4.81 -7.15 -0.60
CA LEU A 58 -4.90 -5.88 0.09
C LEU A 58 -5.48 -4.81 -0.82
N ASP A 59 -6.14 -3.83 -0.21
CA ASP A 59 -6.56 -2.61 -0.87
C ASP A 59 -5.76 -1.45 -0.30
N LEU A 60 -5.19 -0.67 -1.20
CA LEU A 60 -4.45 0.55 -0.84
C LEU A 60 -5.27 1.73 -1.32
N ARG A 61 -5.65 2.60 -0.38
CA ARG A 61 -6.33 3.85 -0.70
C ARG A 61 -5.42 5.01 -0.37
N GLN A 62 -5.31 5.93 -1.31
CA GLN A 62 -4.53 7.15 -1.12
C GLN A 62 -5.31 8.30 -1.74
N GLY A 63 -5.86 9.19 -0.89
CA GLY A 63 -6.78 10.21 -1.36
C GLY A 63 -8.02 9.57 -1.97
N GLU A 64 -8.29 9.89 -3.23
CA GLU A 64 -9.42 9.32 -3.97
C GLU A 64 -9.03 8.08 -4.79
N SER A 65 -7.76 7.72 -4.78
CA SER A 65 -7.25 6.58 -5.55
C SER A 65 -7.32 5.30 -4.74
N LYS A 66 -7.63 4.21 -5.41
CA LYS A 66 -7.68 2.89 -4.79
C LYS A 66 -7.04 1.87 -5.71
N LEU A 67 -6.17 1.04 -5.16
CA LEU A 67 -5.58 -0.11 -5.84
C LEU A 67 -5.93 -1.38 -5.10
N HIS A 68 -6.38 -2.38 -5.83
CA HIS A 68 -6.58 -3.73 -5.31
C HIS A 68 -5.42 -4.61 -5.77
N LEU A 69 -4.80 -5.32 -4.82
CA LEU A 69 -3.65 -6.18 -5.09
C LEU A 69 -3.90 -7.57 -4.53
N GLU A 70 -3.52 -8.59 -5.28
CA GLU A 70 -3.58 -9.98 -4.83
C GLU A 70 -2.23 -10.64 -5.11
N ILE A 71 -1.77 -11.44 -4.13
CA ILE A 71 -0.44 -12.04 -4.19
C ILE A 71 -0.32 -12.95 -5.42
N LYS A 72 0.74 -12.73 -6.20
CA LYS A 72 1.08 -13.51 -7.41
C LYS A 72 -0.01 -13.55 -8.48
N LYS A 73 -0.89 -12.55 -8.50
CA LYS A 73 -1.94 -12.43 -9.51
C LYS A 73 -1.90 -11.06 -10.17
N LYS A 74 -2.24 -11.03 -11.45
CA LYS A 74 -2.41 -9.78 -12.18
C LYS A 74 -3.84 -9.31 -12.00
N ILE A 75 -4.01 -8.11 -11.48
CA ILE A 75 -5.32 -7.52 -11.21
C ILE A 75 -5.46 -6.22 -11.99
N GLU A 76 -6.55 -6.08 -12.73
CA GLU A 76 -6.86 -4.84 -13.43
C GLU A 76 -7.45 -3.84 -12.45
N ASN A 77 -6.89 -2.63 -12.47
CA ASN A 77 -7.33 -1.52 -11.64
C ASN A 77 -7.63 -0.30 -12.50
N SER A 78 -8.64 0.47 -12.09
CA SER A 78 -8.89 1.79 -12.65
C SER A 78 -8.36 2.82 -11.65
N TYR A 79 -7.34 3.56 -12.05
CA TYR A 79 -6.66 4.50 -11.18
C TYR A 79 -7.03 5.94 -11.57
N GLN A 80 -7.54 6.71 -10.60
CA GLN A 80 -7.93 8.09 -10.85
C GLN A 80 -6.70 8.99 -10.93
N THR A 81 -6.59 9.76 -12.03
CA THR A 81 -5.55 10.76 -12.19
C THR A 81 -6.21 12.11 -12.47
N PRO A 82 -5.45 13.23 -12.37
CA PRO A 82 -5.98 14.54 -12.76
C PRO A 82 -6.44 14.60 -14.21
N TYR A 83 -5.99 13.69 -15.06
CA TYR A 83 -6.32 13.65 -16.47
C TYR A 83 -7.40 12.63 -16.82
N GLY A 84 -8.01 12.02 -15.81
CA GLY A 84 -9.04 11.00 -15.98
C GLY A 84 -8.64 9.66 -15.42
N MET A 85 -9.39 8.61 -15.79
CA MET A 85 -9.12 7.25 -15.32
C MET A 85 -8.05 6.58 -16.16
N LEU A 86 -7.10 5.94 -15.49
CA LEU A 86 -6.03 5.19 -16.13
C LEU A 86 -6.16 3.72 -15.75
N GLY A 87 -6.17 2.83 -16.73
CA GLY A 87 -6.16 1.39 -16.49
C GLY A 87 -4.75 0.92 -16.16
N LEU A 88 -4.58 0.26 -15.03
CA LEU A 88 -3.31 -0.32 -14.60
C LEU A 88 -3.50 -1.75 -14.18
N ILE A 89 -2.50 -2.58 -14.44
CA ILE A 89 -2.47 -3.95 -13.93
C ILE A 89 -1.46 -3.97 -12.78
N THR A 90 -1.91 -4.49 -11.65
CA THR A 90 -1.05 -4.66 -10.49
C THR A 90 -0.65 -6.11 -10.31
N HIS A 91 0.53 -6.35 -9.80
CA HIS A 91 1.00 -7.68 -9.43
C HIS A 91 1.72 -7.58 -8.09
N LEU A 92 1.13 -8.17 -7.06
CA LEU A 92 1.70 -8.15 -5.73
C LEU A 92 2.69 -9.29 -5.59
N ASP A 93 3.96 -8.97 -5.37
CA ASP A 93 5.03 -9.96 -5.27
C ASP A 93 5.31 -10.37 -3.83
N VAL A 94 5.20 -9.44 -2.88
CA VAL A 94 5.50 -9.67 -1.47
C VAL A 94 4.43 -9.03 -0.60
N LEU A 95 3.93 -9.79 0.36
CA LEU A 95 3.02 -9.29 1.40
C LEU A 95 3.47 -9.93 2.72
N GLU A 96 4.07 -9.14 3.58
CA GLU A 96 4.52 -9.60 4.90
C GLU A 96 3.98 -8.67 5.96
N LEU A 97 3.25 -9.22 6.91
CA LEU A 97 2.67 -8.48 8.04
C LEU A 97 3.04 -9.18 9.34
N ASN A 98 3.59 -8.43 10.27
CA ASN A 98 3.82 -8.91 11.63
C ASN A 98 3.30 -7.88 12.64
N GLU A 99 3.65 -8.02 13.92
CA GLU A 99 3.12 -7.16 14.97
C GLU A 99 3.57 -5.70 14.90
N GLU A 100 4.65 -5.42 14.16
CA GLU A 100 5.28 -4.10 14.13
C GLU A 100 5.44 -3.53 12.73
N ARG A 101 5.22 -4.35 11.70
CA ARG A 101 5.66 -3.96 10.35
C ARG A 101 4.81 -4.60 9.26
N LEU A 102 4.62 -3.83 8.22
CA LEU A 102 4.08 -4.29 6.96
C LEU A 102 5.13 -4.05 5.87
N LYS A 103 5.38 -5.06 5.06
CA LYS A 103 6.20 -4.93 3.87
C LYS A 103 5.41 -5.41 2.67
N ILE A 104 5.34 -4.59 1.64
CA ILE A 104 4.75 -4.99 0.38
C ILE A 104 5.68 -4.61 -0.76
N LYS A 105 5.65 -5.44 -1.79
CA LYS A 105 6.34 -5.16 -3.03
C LYS A 105 5.40 -5.51 -4.17
N TYR A 106 5.17 -4.56 -5.07
CA TYR A 106 4.30 -4.80 -6.20
C TYR A 106 4.81 -4.11 -7.44
N ARG A 107 4.33 -4.58 -8.58
CA ARG A 107 4.66 -4.02 -9.88
C ARG A 107 3.41 -3.47 -10.53
N LEU A 108 3.60 -2.41 -11.30
CA LEU A 108 2.55 -1.84 -12.12
C LEU A 108 2.86 -2.11 -13.58
N PHE A 109 1.85 -2.54 -14.32
CA PHE A 109 1.95 -2.82 -15.75
C PHE A 109 0.95 -1.98 -16.52
N GLN A 110 1.34 -1.56 -17.70
CA GLN A 110 0.47 -0.95 -18.66
C GLN A 110 0.71 -1.66 -19.99
N GLU A 111 -0.31 -2.28 -20.54
CA GLU A 111 -0.23 -3.05 -21.81
C GLU A 111 0.94 -4.06 -21.82
N GLU A 112 1.02 -4.91 -20.80
CA GLU A 112 2.03 -5.94 -20.64
C GLU A 112 3.45 -5.42 -20.33
N GLU A 113 3.64 -4.11 -20.31
CA GLU A 113 4.93 -3.52 -19.96
C GLU A 113 4.97 -3.13 -18.50
N CYS A 114 6.03 -3.55 -17.79
CA CYS A 114 6.23 -3.15 -16.39
C CYS A 114 6.73 -1.70 -16.37
N ILE A 115 5.87 -0.81 -15.86
CA ILE A 115 6.21 0.62 -15.81
C ILE A 115 6.77 1.06 -14.47
N SER A 116 6.50 0.31 -13.40
CA SER A 116 7.01 0.68 -12.07
C SER A 116 7.17 -0.54 -11.19
N ASN A 117 8.20 -0.50 -10.37
CA ASN A 117 8.39 -1.42 -9.24
C ASN A 117 8.27 -0.59 -7.98
N ILE A 118 7.38 -0.98 -7.06
CA ILE A 118 7.10 -0.22 -5.85
C ILE A 118 7.35 -1.10 -4.65
N TYR A 119 8.10 -0.55 -3.70
CA TYR A 119 8.40 -1.17 -2.44
C TYR A 119 7.89 -0.26 -1.33
N MET A 120 7.03 -0.78 -0.45
CA MET A 120 6.50 -0.01 0.68
C MET A 120 6.78 -0.74 1.98
N GLN A 121 7.13 0.02 2.99
CA GLN A 121 7.33 -0.48 4.32
C GLN A 121 6.66 0.46 5.32
N ILE A 122 5.88 -0.11 6.21
CA ILE A 122 5.27 0.61 7.31
C ILE A 122 5.75 -0.03 8.60
N HIS A 123 6.27 0.78 9.50
CA HIS A 123 6.68 0.37 10.82
C HIS A 123 5.92 1.21 11.84
N TRP A 124 5.44 0.60 12.90
CA TRP A 124 4.70 1.34 13.90
C TRP A 124 5.13 0.98 15.32
N LEU A 125 4.97 1.97 16.19
CA LEU A 125 5.23 1.85 17.61
C LEU A 125 3.97 2.29 18.35
N PRO A 126 3.71 1.73 19.54
CA PRO A 126 2.57 2.18 20.33
C PRO A 126 2.68 3.69 20.61
N ALA A 127 1.55 4.38 20.49
CA ALA A 127 1.47 5.77 20.91
C ALA A 127 1.32 5.79 22.42
N SER A 128 2.27 6.38 23.10
CA SER A 128 2.24 6.45 24.56
C SER A 128 1.79 7.82 25.02
#